data_3cc2cdcc6438423a65c852e7f660e405
#
_entry.id   3cc2cdcc6438423a65c852e7f660e405
#
_cell.length_a   1.000
_cell.length_b   1.000
_cell.length_c   1.000
_cell.angle_alpha   90.00
_cell.angle_beta   90.00
_cell.angle_gamma   90.00
#
_symmetry.space_group_name_H-M   'P 1'
#
loop_
_entity.id
_entity.type
_entity.pdbx_description
1 polymer ?
#
loop_
_entity_poly.entity_id
_entity_poly.type
_entity_poly.pdbx_seq_one_letter_code
_entity_poly.pdbx_strand_id
1 'polypeptide(L)'
;MKEILAQIKQYKKDSILTPVFTALEVFMEMLLPFIMAKIIDDGIEKGNMTNVYIFGGVMVAAAMVSLLSGFLAGKYAASASSGFACNLREAIYRKVQTYSFSNIDKFSTAGLVTRMTTDVTNVQNAYQMIIRIAVRAPLMLICSMAMCFAVSGSMSTIFLAAIVLLGIVLGIIVKKTMKVFTEAFKKYDDLNASIQENVSAIRVVKAYVREDFEQKKFKKASGNLYKMFVKAESLIALNSPVMMFVIYSCIMLISWLGAKNVVAGTMTTGELSSVFTYVISAMMSLMMLSMIFVMISMSTASIRRISEILKETPDLHNGENPAKDMKDGSVDFNNVSFSYKHGSGKMVLNNIDLHIKSGETIGIIGSTGCGKTSLVNLISRLYDVDEGSVCVGGKEVRDYDMDYLRDQVSVVLQKNVLFSGSILDNLRWGNENATDAECIEACEAACADEFIERFPEKYETYIEQGGTNVSGGQKQRLCIARALLKKPKVLILDDSTSAVDTATDAKIRAAFAKSIPGTTKFIIAQRISSVQDADRIIVLDGGRVNGFDTHEKLVETNEIYREIYESQVKGGGDFDVQSAGQEEA
;
A
#
# COMPACT_ATOMS: atom_id res chain seq x y z
N MET A 1 -12.78 11.59 0.17
CA MET A 1 -13.27 11.84 -1.20
C MET A 1 -12.67 13.10 -1.81
N LYS A 2 -12.75 14.29 -1.17
CA LYS A 2 -12.17 15.54 -1.70
C LYS A 2 -10.68 15.43 -2.02
N GLU A 3 -9.87 14.83 -1.14
CA GLU A 3 -8.42 14.66 -1.31
C GLU A 3 -8.06 13.77 -2.50
N ILE A 4 -8.85 12.72 -2.73
CA ILE A 4 -8.66 11.81 -3.86
C ILE A 4 -9.01 12.54 -5.17
N LEU A 5 -10.18 13.20 -5.24
CA LEU A 5 -10.59 13.96 -6.43
C LEU A 5 -9.66 15.15 -6.73
N ALA A 6 -9.00 15.71 -5.70
CA ALA A 6 -8.00 16.75 -5.89
C ALA A 6 -6.80 16.28 -6.76
N GLN A 7 -6.57 14.95 -6.85
CA GLN A 7 -5.47 14.40 -7.67
C GLN A 7 -5.77 14.37 -9.18
N ILE A 8 -6.94 14.83 -9.62
CA ILE A 8 -7.23 15.01 -11.05
C ILE A 8 -6.29 16.06 -11.68
N LYS A 9 -5.91 17.11 -10.93
CA LYS A 9 -4.90 18.15 -11.29
C LYS A 9 -4.99 18.57 -12.77
N GLN A 10 -3.93 18.30 -13.55
CA GLN A 10 -3.78 18.67 -14.97
C GLN A 10 -4.77 17.95 -15.91
N TYR A 11 -5.38 16.84 -15.49
CA TYR A 11 -6.31 16.04 -16.30
C TYR A 11 -7.77 16.48 -16.21
N LYS A 12 -8.05 17.67 -15.61
CA LYS A 12 -9.41 18.24 -15.54
C LYS A 12 -10.04 18.44 -16.93
N LYS A 13 -9.24 18.87 -17.89
CA LYS A 13 -9.70 19.05 -19.30
C LYS A 13 -10.20 17.73 -19.89
N ASP A 14 -9.41 16.68 -19.78
CA ASP A 14 -9.73 15.36 -20.33
C ASP A 14 -10.95 14.76 -19.61
N SER A 15 -11.06 15.00 -18.31
CA SER A 15 -12.20 14.58 -17.49
C SER A 15 -13.51 15.26 -17.87
N ILE A 16 -13.48 16.50 -18.38
CA ILE A 16 -14.65 17.24 -18.86
C ILE A 16 -14.94 16.89 -20.33
N LEU A 17 -13.93 16.74 -21.16
CA LEU A 17 -14.10 16.40 -22.57
C LEU A 17 -14.71 14.99 -22.76
N THR A 18 -14.39 14.05 -21.87
CA THR A 18 -14.96 12.70 -21.93
C THR A 18 -16.49 12.70 -21.90
N PRO A 19 -17.19 13.29 -20.88
CA PRO A 19 -18.64 13.39 -20.88
C PRO A 19 -19.20 14.15 -22.08
N VAL A 20 -18.54 15.20 -22.56
CA VAL A 20 -18.99 15.99 -23.71
C VAL A 20 -19.00 15.14 -24.99
N PHE A 21 -17.90 14.46 -25.29
CA PHE A 21 -17.86 13.57 -26.46
C PHE A 21 -18.77 12.35 -26.31
N THR A 22 -18.92 11.81 -25.08
CA THR A 22 -19.88 10.75 -24.81
C THR A 22 -21.32 11.21 -25.06
N ALA A 23 -21.67 12.43 -24.67
CA ALA A 23 -23.01 12.99 -24.95
C ALA A 23 -23.25 13.18 -26.45
N LEU A 24 -22.24 13.67 -27.19
CA LEU A 24 -22.31 13.80 -28.64
C LEU A 24 -22.44 12.44 -29.33
N GLU A 25 -21.69 11.44 -28.89
CA GLU A 25 -21.77 10.05 -29.33
C GLU A 25 -23.21 9.51 -29.18
N VAL A 26 -23.79 9.62 -27.98
CA VAL A 26 -25.15 9.17 -27.68
C VAL A 26 -26.19 9.90 -28.52
N PHE A 27 -26.05 11.23 -28.68
CA PHE A 27 -26.96 12.01 -29.50
C PHE A 27 -26.94 11.56 -30.96
N MET A 28 -25.79 11.39 -31.56
CA MET A 28 -25.67 10.89 -32.93
C MET A 28 -26.21 9.46 -33.08
N GLU A 29 -25.94 8.58 -32.09
CA GLU A 29 -26.44 7.20 -32.07
C GLU A 29 -27.98 7.16 -32.03
N MET A 30 -28.61 8.09 -31.31
CA MET A 30 -30.10 8.18 -31.24
C MET A 30 -30.72 8.77 -32.51
N LEU A 31 -29.98 9.47 -33.35
CA LEU A 31 -30.47 9.94 -34.65
C LEU A 31 -30.54 8.81 -35.70
N LEU A 32 -29.70 7.76 -35.60
CA LEU A 32 -29.66 6.70 -36.59
C LEU A 32 -31.02 5.99 -36.80
N PRO A 33 -31.76 5.56 -35.76
CA PRO A 33 -33.08 4.94 -35.95
C PRO A 33 -34.08 5.90 -36.57
N PHE A 34 -34.02 7.20 -36.23
CA PHE A 34 -34.88 8.22 -36.84
C PHE A 34 -34.62 8.39 -38.33
N ILE A 35 -33.36 8.45 -38.75
CA ILE A 35 -32.97 8.52 -40.17
C ILE A 35 -33.38 7.23 -40.91
N MET A 36 -33.22 6.07 -40.25
CA MET A 36 -33.67 4.78 -40.81
C MET A 36 -35.17 4.76 -41.06
N ALA A 37 -36.00 5.30 -40.14
CA ALA A 37 -37.41 5.47 -40.36
C ALA A 37 -37.71 6.29 -41.62
N LYS A 38 -36.98 7.40 -41.84
CA LYS A 38 -37.11 8.22 -43.05
C LYS A 38 -36.70 7.49 -44.33
N ILE A 39 -35.70 6.61 -44.28
CA ILE A 39 -35.32 5.76 -45.41
C ILE A 39 -36.47 4.81 -45.77
N ILE A 40 -37.13 4.22 -44.77
CA ILE A 40 -38.27 3.30 -44.99
C ILE A 40 -39.48 4.05 -45.55
N ASP A 41 -39.90 5.10 -44.87
CA ASP A 41 -41.18 5.78 -45.16
C ASP A 41 -41.14 6.66 -46.44
N ASP A 42 -40.03 7.45 -46.59
CA ASP A 42 -39.91 8.42 -47.70
C ASP A 42 -39.10 7.86 -48.87
N GLY A 43 -38.37 6.79 -48.68
CA GLY A 43 -37.56 6.14 -49.71
C GLY A 43 -38.22 4.87 -50.23
N ILE A 44 -38.31 3.84 -49.39
CA ILE A 44 -38.71 2.48 -49.82
C ILE A 44 -40.20 2.44 -50.13
N GLU A 45 -41.08 2.88 -49.20
CA GLU A 45 -42.53 2.83 -49.39
C GLU A 45 -43.00 3.69 -50.56
N LYS A 46 -42.36 4.86 -50.77
CA LYS A 46 -42.69 5.75 -51.90
C LYS A 46 -41.92 5.41 -53.20
N GLY A 47 -41.10 4.35 -53.21
CA GLY A 47 -40.32 3.96 -54.37
C GLY A 47 -39.29 4.99 -54.81
N ASN A 48 -38.89 5.93 -53.96
CA ASN A 48 -37.99 7.03 -54.30
C ASN A 48 -36.53 6.72 -53.93
N MET A 49 -35.77 6.17 -54.88
CA MET A 49 -34.36 5.82 -54.65
C MET A 49 -33.46 7.04 -54.36
N THR A 50 -33.86 8.25 -54.82
CA THR A 50 -33.06 9.46 -54.53
C THR A 50 -33.09 9.76 -53.02
N ASN A 51 -34.25 9.63 -52.36
CA ASN A 51 -34.37 9.79 -50.93
C ASN A 51 -33.57 8.71 -50.15
N VAL A 52 -33.56 7.47 -50.65
CA VAL A 52 -32.72 6.39 -50.06
C VAL A 52 -31.24 6.77 -50.07
N TYR A 53 -30.72 7.30 -51.21
CA TYR A 53 -29.34 7.73 -51.28
C TYR A 53 -29.05 8.94 -50.39
N ILE A 54 -29.92 9.92 -50.33
CA ILE A 54 -29.74 11.14 -49.51
C ILE A 54 -29.72 10.75 -48.02
N PHE A 55 -30.77 10.09 -47.55
CA PHE A 55 -30.85 9.70 -46.13
C PHE A 55 -29.80 8.64 -45.76
N GLY A 56 -29.46 7.73 -46.67
CA GLY A 56 -28.36 6.79 -46.49
C GLY A 56 -27.01 7.52 -46.31
N GLY A 57 -26.73 8.53 -47.12
CA GLY A 57 -25.53 9.39 -46.99
C GLY A 57 -25.52 10.14 -45.65
N VAL A 58 -26.67 10.71 -45.23
CA VAL A 58 -26.79 11.39 -43.92
C VAL A 58 -26.58 10.40 -42.76
N MET A 59 -27.11 9.17 -42.88
CA MET A 59 -26.92 8.12 -41.87
C MET A 59 -25.45 7.72 -41.72
N VAL A 60 -24.73 7.55 -42.85
CA VAL A 60 -23.27 7.27 -42.83
C VAL A 60 -22.51 8.43 -42.22
N ALA A 61 -22.84 9.68 -42.56
CA ALA A 61 -22.20 10.85 -41.97
C ALA A 61 -22.43 10.90 -40.42
N ALA A 62 -23.67 10.66 -39.96
CA ALA A 62 -24.01 10.61 -38.55
C ALA A 62 -23.23 9.47 -37.82
N ALA A 63 -23.15 8.30 -38.45
CA ALA A 63 -22.37 7.17 -37.93
C ALA A 63 -20.86 7.48 -37.81
N MET A 64 -20.29 8.20 -38.80
CA MET A 64 -18.90 8.63 -38.75
C MET A 64 -18.64 9.65 -37.64
N VAL A 65 -19.57 10.59 -37.41
CA VAL A 65 -19.47 11.55 -36.29
C VAL A 65 -19.58 10.82 -34.96
N SER A 66 -20.49 9.84 -34.85
CA SER A 66 -20.64 8.99 -33.64
C SER A 66 -19.34 8.22 -33.38
N LEU A 67 -18.74 7.59 -34.40
CA LEU A 67 -17.48 6.86 -34.30
C LEU A 67 -16.34 7.76 -33.80
N LEU A 68 -16.17 8.95 -34.41
CA LEU A 68 -15.15 9.91 -34.01
C LEU A 68 -15.36 10.39 -32.57
N SER A 69 -16.60 10.68 -32.20
CA SER A 69 -16.94 11.09 -30.84
C SER A 69 -16.66 9.99 -29.82
N GLY A 70 -17.01 8.74 -30.12
CA GLY A 70 -16.73 7.57 -29.28
C GLY A 70 -15.24 7.30 -29.13
N PHE A 71 -14.46 7.45 -30.23
CA PHE A 71 -13.00 7.36 -30.19
C PHE A 71 -12.39 8.45 -29.30
N LEU A 72 -12.79 9.71 -29.47
CA LEU A 72 -12.30 10.81 -28.64
C LEU A 72 -12.72 10.66 -27.18
N ALA A 73 -13.95 10.26 -26.91
CA ALA A 73 -14.41 9.95 -25.56
C ALA A 73 -13.55 8.87 -24.91
N GLY A 74 -13.24 7.80 -25.65
CA GLY A 74 -12.35 6.71 -25.18
C GLY A 74 -10.94 7.19 -24.89
N LYS A 75 -10.35 7.96 -25.81
CA LYS A 75 -9.00 8.53 -25.67
C LYS A 75 -8.88 9.45 -24.45
N TYR A 76 -9.81 10.40 -24.29
CA TYR A 76 -9.80 11.31 -23.15
C TYR A 76 -10.11 10.59 -21.84
N ALA A 77 -11.00 9.59 -21.83
CA ALA A 77 -11.26 8.76 -20.65
C ALA A 77 -10.02 7.99 -20.20
N ALA A 78 -9.28 7.39 -21.12
CA ALA A 78 -8.05 6.67 -20.84
C ALA A 78 -6.97 7.62 -20.29
N SER A 79 -6.77 8.78 -20.95
CA SER A 79 -5.82 9.81 -20.49
C SER A 79 -6.16 10.31 -19.08
N ALA A 80 -7.44 10.68 -18.85
CA ALA A 80 -7.91 11.18 -17.57
C ALA A 80 -7.76 10.15 -16.45
N SER A 81 -8.16 8.89 -16.68
CA SER A 81 -8.13 7.85 -15.64
C SER A 81 -6.70 7.39 -15.33
N SER A 82 -5.86 7.21 -16.34
CA SER A 82 -4.46 6.82 -16.14
C SER A 82 -3.63 7.92 -15.50
N GLY A 83 -3.85 9.17 -15.94
CA GLY A 83 -3.19 10.33 -15.35
C GLY A 83 -3.63 10.58 -13.91
N PHE A 84 -4.92 10.43 -13.61
CA PHE A 84 -5.44 10.49 -12.24
C PHE A 84 -4.80 9.41 -11.35
N ALA A 85 -4.68 8.17 -11.83
CA ALA A 85 -4.03 7.08 -11.09
C ALA A 85 -2.53 7.33 -10.86
N CYS A 86 -1.84 7.90 -11.84
CA CYS A 86 -0.43 8.31 -11.71
C CYS A 86 -0.27 9.34 -10.58
N ASN A 87 -1.05 10.42 -10.62
CA ASN A 87 -1.03 11.45 -9.59
C ASN A 87 -1.41 10.88 -8.20
N LEU A 88 -2.34 9.93 -8.15
CA LEU A 88 -2.76 9.31 -6.90
C LEU A 88 -1.66 8.45 -6.30
N ARG A 89 -0.94 7.65 -7.12
CA ARG A 89 0.23 6.88 -6.69
C ARG A 89 1.33 7.79 -6.17
N GLU A 90 1.62 8.87 -6.89
CA GLU A 90 2.60 9.87 -6.46
C GLU A 90 2.20 10.50 -5.12
N ALA A 91 0.93 10.89 -4.96
CA ALA A 91 0.44 11.48 -3.72
C ALA A 91 0.54 10.52 -2.53
N ILE A 92 0.20 9.24 -2.73
CA ILE A 92 0.35 8.19 -1.70
C ILE A 92 1.83 8.00 -1.36
N TYR A 93 2.70 7.86 -2.37
CA TYR A 93 4.13 7.65 -2.17
C TYR A 93 4.77 8.81 -1.41
N ARG A 94 4.54 10.04 -1.84
CA ARG A 94 5.02 11.25 -1.11
C ARG A 94 4.50 11.29 0.32
N LYS A 95 3.23 10.93 0.54
CA LYS A 95 2.64 10.92 1.88
C LYS A 95 3.29 9.89 2.79
N VAL A 96 3.54 8.68 2.29
CA VAL A 96 4.24 7.62 3.03
C VAL A 96 5.66 8.03 3.41
N GLN A 97 6.37 8.81 2.56
CA GLN A 97 7.70 9.32 2.89
C GLN A 97 7.69 10.34 4.05
N THR A 98 6.55 10.96 4.34
CA THR A 98 6.42 11.88 5.49
C THR A 98 6.02 11.18 6.78
N TYR A 99 5.79 9.88 6.77
CA TYR A 99 5.34 9.13 7.95
C TYR A 99 6.43 8.96 8.99
N SER A 100 6.04 9.02 10.25
CA SER A 100 6.85 8.58 11.39
C SER A 100 6.81 7.06 11.53
N PHE A 101 7.65 6.50 12.38
CA PHE A 101 7.66 5.07 12.65
C PHE A 101 6.32 4.56 13.20
N SER A 102 5.67 5.31 14.07
CA SER A 102 4.34 4.97 14.60
C SER A 102 3.27 4.83 13.49
N ASN A 103 3.30 5.71 12.48
CA ASN A 103 2.40 5.59 11.32
C ASN A 103 2.73 4.33 10.49
N ILE A 104 4.03 4.01 10.29
CA ILE A 104 4.46 2.82 9.56
C ILE A 104 4.05 1.54 10.30
N ASP A 105 4.16 1.52 11.63
CA ASP A 105 3.71 0.40 12.46
C ASP A 105 2.19 0.16 12.38
N LYS A 106 1.42 1.24 12.22
CA LYS A 106 -0.04 1.17 12.01
C LYS A 106 -0.40 0.55 10.67
N PHE A 107 0.37 0.81 9.62
CA PHE A 107 0.16 0.32 8.26
C PHE A 107 1.21 -0.74 7.92
N SER A 108 0.83 -2.00 7.77
CA SER A 108 1.81 -3.01 7.31
C SER A 108 2.37 -2.67 5.93
N THR A 109 3.64 -2.95 5.70
CA THR A 109 4.31 -2.73 4.40
C THR A 109 3.55 -3.37 3.24
N ALA A 110 3.10 -4.63 3.40
CA ALA A 110 2.28 -5.32 2.40
C ALA A 110 0.96 -4.58 2.13
N GLY A 111 0.34 -4.02 3.20
CA GLY A 111 -0.87 -3.20 3.09
C GLY A 111 -0.64 -1.91 2.32
N LEU A 112 0.48 -1.23 2.52
CA LEU A 112 0.85 -0.02 1.76
C LEU A 112 1.07 -0.34 0.28
N VAL A 113 1.78 -1.42 -0.04
CA VAL A 113 1.99 -1.88 -1.43
C VAL A 113 0.66 -2.17 -2.11
N THR A 114 -0.24 -2.93 -1.46
CA THR A 114 -1.57 -3.24 -2.01
C THR A 114 -2.39 -1.98 -2.30
N ARG A 115 -2.31 -0.96 -1.42
CA ARG A 115 -3.01 0.31 -1.61
C ARG A 115 -2.45 1.12 -2.79
N MET A 116 -1.13 1.08 -3.02
CA MET A 116 -0.48 1.75 -4.15
C MET A 116 -0.69 1.05 -5.50
N THR A 117 -0.93 -0.24 -5.49
CA THR A 117 -1.10 -1.07 -6.70
C THR A 117 -2.57 -1.37 -6.96
N THR A 118 -3.12 -2.36 -6.29
CA THR A 118 -4.47 -2.89 -6.54
C THR A 118 -5.56 -1.85 -6.25
N ASP A 119 -5.49 -1.17 -5.09
CA ASP A 119 -6.53 -0.20 -4.72
C ASP A 119 -6.56 1.01 -5.66
N VAL A 120 -5.39 1.54 -6.05
CA VAL A 120 -5.33 2.62 -7.04
C VAL A 120 -5.88 2.18 -8.38
N THR A 121 -5.60 0.93 -8.82
CA THR A 121 -6.15 0.40 -10.07
C THR A 121 -7.68 0.25 -10.01
N ASN A 122 -8.22 -0.20 -8.88
CA ASN A 122 -9.67 -0.28 -8.68
C ASN A 122 -10.33 1.11 -8.74
N VAL A 123 -9.70 2.11 -8.12
CA VAL A 123 -10.19 3.50 -8.15
C VAL A 123 -10.05 4.11 -9.55
N GLN A 124 -8.98 3.79 -10.29
CA GLN A 124 -8.79 4.20 -11.68
C GLN A 124 -9.92 3.67 -12.58
N ASN A 125 -10.23 2.38 -12.47
CA ASN A 125 -11.29 1.75 -13.27
C ASN A 125 -12.67 2.33 -12.92
N ALA A 126 -12.96 2.54 -11.64
CA ALA A 126 -14.19 3.19 -11.20
C ALA A 126 -14.28 4.62 -11.74
N TYR A 127 -13.20 5.37 -11.68
CA TYR A 127 -13.16 6.73 -12.21
C TYR A 127 -13.43 6.77 -13.71
N GLN A 128 -12.79 5.90 -14.49
CA GLN A 128 -13.02 5.77 -15.94
C GLN A 128 -14.48 5.43 -16.25
N MET A 129 -15.08 4.51 -15.50
CA MET A 129 -16.49 4.17 -15.66
C MET A 129 -17.41 5.33 -15.31
N ILE A 130 -17.12 6.07 -14.25
CA ILE A 130 -17.93 7.22 -13.84
C ILE A 130 -17.93 8.31 -14.93
N ILE A 131 -16.78 8.69 -15.46
CA ILE A 131 -16.68 9.78 -16.43
C ILE A 131 -17.22 9.43 -17.82
N ARG A 132 -17.33 8.13 -18.17
CA ARG A 132 -17.79 7.67 -19.48
C ARG A 132 -19.14 6.94 -19.39
N ILE A 133 -19.20 5.79 -18.72
CA ILE A 133 -20.37 4.91 -18.76
C ILE A 133 -21.50 5.45 -17.88
N ALA A 134 -21.19 6.04 -16.71
CA ALA A 134 -22.22 6.63 -15.86
C ALA A 134 -22.83 7.92 -16.45
N VAL A 135 -22.19 8.51 -17.46
CA VAL A 135 -22.76 9.59 -18.27
C VAL A 135 -23.55 9.03 -19.46
N ARG A 136 -22.97 8.05 -20.17
CA ARG A 136 -23.59 7.43 -21.36
C ARG A 136 -24.94 6.79 -21.05
N ALA A 137 -25.01 5.95 -20.00
CA ALA A 137 -26.19 5.15 -19.74
C ALA A 137 -27.45 6.00 -19.38
N PRO A 138 -27.38 7.01 -18.48
CA PRO A 138 -28.55 7.88 -18.23
C PRO A 138 -28.92 8.71 -19.45
N LEU A 139 -27.96 9.26 -20.19
CA LEU A 139 -28.22 10.02 -21.40
C LEU A 139 -28.91 9.17 -22.47
N MET A 140 -28.43 7.94 -22.69
CA MET A 140 -29.04 7.00 -23.63
C MET A 140 -30.47 6.64 -23.23
N LEU A 141 -30.74 6.44 -21.95
CA LEU A 141 -32.08 6.19 -21.43
C LEU A 141 -33.02 7.38 -21.67
N ILE A 142 -32.56 8.59 -21.32
CA ILE A 142 -33.33 9.82 -21.48
C ILE A 142 -33.60 10.13 -22.96
N CYS A 143 -32.58 10.07 -23.80
CA CYS A 143 -32.70 10.33 -25.22
C CYS A 143 -33.59 9.29 -25.92
N SER A 144 -33.42 7.99 -25.62
CA SER A 144 -34.29 6.94 -26.16
C SER A 144 -35.76 7.16 -25.78
N MET A 145 -36.01 7.52 -24.51
CA MET A 145 -37.36 7.82 -24.05
C MET A 145 -37.94 9.05 -24.75
N ALA A 146 -37.17 10.14 -24.86
CA ALA A 146 -37.60 11.37 -25.54
C ALA A 146 -37.91 11.11 -27.03
N MET A 147 -37.06 10.36 -27.73
CA MET A 147 -37.30 10.00 -29.13
C MET A 147 -38.51 9.10 -29.29
N CYS A 148 -38.75 8.16 -28.39
CA CYS A 148 -39.90 7.31 -28.38
C CYS A 148 -41.19 8.14 -28.19
N PHE A 149 -41.19 9.12 -27.27
CA PHE A 149 -42.32 10.05 -27.09
C PHE A 149 -42.57 10.94 -28.31
N ALA A 150 -41.52 11.37 -29.01
CA ALA A 150 -41.64 12.17 -30.23
C ALA A 150 -42.27 11.38 -31.38
N VAL A 151 -42.04 10.06 -31.45
CA VAL A 151 -42.61 9.18 -32.48
C VAL A 151 -44.04 8.79 -32.14
N SER A 152 -44.28 8.30 -30.91
CA SER A 152 -45.63 7.86 -30.49
C SER A 152 -45.84 7.93 -28.99
N GLY A 153 -46.71 8.83 -28.54
CA GLY A 153 -47.02 9.00 -27.10
C GLY A 153 -47.67 7.76 -26.47
N SER A 154 -48.52 7.03 -27.21
CA SER A 154 -49.20 5.82 -26.69
C SER A 154 -48.24 4.65 -26.48
N MET A 155 -47.26 4.46 -27.39
CA MET A 155 -46.21 3.42 -27.24
C MET A 155 -45.27 3.74 -26.11
N SER A 156 -44.94 5.01 -25.93
CA SER A 156 -44.03 5.49 -24.90
C SER A 156 -44.53 5.24 -23.48
N THR A 157 -45.82 5.23 -23.24
CA THR A 157 -46.41 4.91 -21.92
C THR A 157 -46.14 3.46 -21.53
N ILE A 158 -46.27 2.51 -22.47
CA ILE A 158 -45.94 1.09 -22.25
C ILE A 158 -44.48 0.93 -21.94
N PHE A 159 -43.65 1.61 -22.74
CA PHE A 159 -42.20 1.57 -22.57
C PHE A 159 -41.76 2.19 -21.22
N LEU A 160 -42.37 3.31 -20.81
CA LEU A 160 -42.11 3.91 -19.50
C LEU A 160 -42.48 2.95 -18.36
N ALA A 161 -43.65 2.28 -18.44
CA ALA A 161 -44.03 1.29 -17.44
C ALA A 161 -43.03 0.12 -17.36
N ALA A 162 -42.55 -0.36 -18.50
CA ALA A 162 -41.53 -1.42 -18.56
C ALA A 162 -40.19 -0.98 -17.93
N ILE A 163 -39.73 0.26 -18.19
CA ILE A 163 -38.50 0.82 -17.57
C ILE A 163 -38.66 0.92 -16.06
N VAL A 164 -39.78 1.44 -15.56
CA VAL A 164 -40.00 1.58 -14.12
C VAL A 164 -40.05 0.20 -13.45
N LEU A 165 -40.80 -0.75 -14.04
CA LEU A 165 -40.84 -2.12 -13.54
C LEU A 165 -39.46 -2.75 -13.47
N LEU A 166 -38.70 -2.67 -14.57
CA LEU A 166 -37.37 -3.22 -14.66
C LEU A 166 -36.42 -2.52 -13.67
N GLY A 167 -36.48 -1.20 -13.54
CA GLY A 167 -35.67 -0.43 -12.58
C GLY A 167 -35.92 -0.87 -11.12
N ILE A 168 -37.17 -1.13 -10.76
CA ILE A 168 -37.53 -1.63 -9.42
C ILE A 168 -36.92 -3.04 -9.21
N VAL A 169 -37.13 -3.95 -10.17
CA VAL A 169 -36.63 -5.34 -10.08
C VAL A 169 -35.11 -5.37 -9.99
N LEU A 170 -34.41 -4.63 -10.87
CA LEU A 170 -32.96 -4.51 -10.84
C LEU A 170 -32.45 -3.91 -9.52
N GLY A 171 -33.11 -2.89 -9.01
CA GLY A 171 -32.79 -2.29 -7.72
C GLY A 171 -32.90 -3.29 -6.56
N ILE A 172 -33.92 -4.14 -6.56
CA ILE A 172 -34.08 -5.20 -5.56
C ILE A 172 -32.96 -6.25 -5.70
N ILE A 173 -32.66 -6.68 -6.92
CA ILE A 173 -31.56 -7.64 -7.19
C ILE A 173 -30.23 -7.08 -6.70
N VAL A 174 -29.87 -5.86 -7.10
CA VAL A 174 -28.62 -5.21 -6.68
C VAL A 174 -28.54 -5.10 -5.16
N LYS A 175 -29.59 -4.64 -4.49
CA LYS A 175 -29.63 -4.48 -3.02
C LYS A 175 -29.41 -5.82 -2.30
N LYS A 176 -30.06 -6.92 -2.77
CA LYS A 176 -29.88 -8.26 -2.20
C LYS A 176 -28.48 -8.80 -2.46
N THR A 177 -27.99 -8.66 -3.67
CA THR A 177 -26.66 -9.13 -4.10
C THR A 177 -25.56 -8.43 -3.33
N MET A 178 -25.63 -7.10 -3.12
CA MET A 178 -24.64 -6.35 -2.35
C MET A 178 -24.52 -6.84 -0.91
N LYS A 179 -25.64 -7.21 -0.27
CA LYS A 179 -25.59 -7.79 1.08
C LYS A 179 -24.81 -9.11 1.11
N VAL A 180 -25.07 -9.99 0.12
CA VAL A 180 -24.38 -11.28 0.03
C VAL A 180 -22.88 -11.11 -0.29
N PHE A 181 -22.53 -10.16 -1.18
CA PHE A 181 -21.13 -9.87 -1.47
C PHE A 181 -20.37 -9.33 -0.25
N THR A 182 -20.98 -8.48 0.56
CA THR A 182 -20.34 -7.98 1.78
C THR A 182 -19.98 -9.13 2.74
N GLU A 183 -20.85 -10.13 2.86
CA GLU A 183 -20.58 -11.33 3.64
C GLU A 183 -19.52 -12.24 2.98
N ALA A 184 -19.58 -12.37 1.65
CA ALA A 184 -18.60 -13.16 0.87
C ALA A 184 -17.18 -12.57 0.99
N PHE A 185 -17.02 -11.24 0.95
CA PHE A 185 -15.72 -10.59 1.12
C PHE A 185 -15.11 -10.85 2.49
N LYS A 186 -15.91 -10.88 3.57
CA LYS A 186 -15.40 -11.29 4.89
C LYS A 186 -14.85 -12.72 4.88
N LYS A 187 -15.54 -13.64 4.19
CA LYS A 187 -15.05 -15.01 4.03
C LYS A 187 -13.83 -15.13 3.12
N TYR A 188 -13.70 -14.22 2.17
CA TYR A 188 -12.50 -14.10 1.35
C TYR A 188 -11.29 -13.64 2.16
N ASP A 189 -11.49 -12.68 3.07
CA ASP A 189 -10.44 -12.22 3.98
C ASP A 189 -10.00 -13.33 4.94
N ASP A 190 -10.96 -14.12 5.50
CA ASP A 190 -10.68 -15.30 6.33
C ASP A 190 -9.83 -16.34 5.57
N LEU A 191 -10.16 -16.59 4.29
CA LEU A 191 -9.41 -17.51 3.43
C LEU A 191 -7.99 -16.99 3.17
N ASN A 192 -7.85 -15.72 2.81
CA ASN A 192 -6.55 -15.12 2.54
C ASN A 192 -5.64 -15.14 3.78
N ALA A 193 -6.17 -14.84 4.96
CA ALA A 193 -5.43 -14.95 6.22
C ALA A 193 -4.93 -16.39 6.45
N SER A 194 -5.77 -17.40 6.20
CA SER A 194 -5.39 -18.79 6.33
C SER A 194 -4.31 -19.22 5.31
N ILE A 195 -4.39 -18.73 4.08
CA ILE A 195 -3.36 -18.99 3.05
C ILE A 195 -2.04 -18.33 3.45
N GLN A 196 -2.08 -17.06 3.87
CA GLN A 196 -0.88 -16.32 4.26
C GLN A 196 -0.19 -16.97 5.47
N GLU A 197 -0.97 -17.41 6.47
CA GLU A 197 -0.46 -18.16 7.62
C GLU A 197 0.25 -19.45 7.17
N ASN A 198 -0.41 -20.25 6.35
CA ASN A 198 0.14 -21.52 5.87
C ASN A 198 1.40 -21.34 5.02
N VAL A 199 1.37 -20.43 4.04
CA VAL A 199 2.53 -20.17 3.16
C VAL A 199 3.72 -19.63 3.95
N SER A 200 3.48 -18.72 4.89
CA SER A 200 4.54 -18.19 5.77
C SER A 200 5.15 -19.26 6.67
N ALA A 201 4.33 -20.19 7.14
CA ALA A 201 4.73 -21.29 8.02
C ALA A 201 4.95 -22.63 7.28
N ILE A 202 5.11 -22.63 5.95
CA ILE A 202 5.12 -23.87 5.15
C ILE A 202 6.21 -24.86 5.60
N ARG A 203 7.37 -24.34 6.03
CA ARG A 203 8.45 -25.16 6.57
C ARG A 203 8.03 -25.89 7.85
N VAL A 204 7.24 -25.23 8.72
CA VAL A 204 6.70 -25.85 9.94
C VAL A 204 5.68 -26.93 9.57
N VAL A 205 4.76 -26.63 8.66
CA VAL A 205 3.76 -27.60 8.16
C VAL A 205 4.46 -28.87 7.64
N LYS A 206 5.55 -28.70 6.86
CA LYS A 206 6.36 -29.79 6.34
C LYS A 206 7.11 -30.54 7.44
N ALA A 207 7.76 -29.82 8.36
CA ALA A 207 8.53 -30.44 9.44
C ALA A 207 7.65 -31.30 10.39
N TYR A 208 6.40 -30.89 10.59
CA TYR A 208 5.45 -31.61 11.47
C TYR A 208 4.50 -32.54 10.72
N VAL A 209 4.66 -32.71 9.38
CA VAL A 209 3.83 -33.57 8.52
C VAL A 209 2.32 -33.28 8.72
N ARG A 210 1.95 -31.99 8.63
CA ARG A 210 0.59 -31.51 8.89
C ARG A 210 -0.14 -31.05 7.63
N GLU A 211 0.30 -31.48 6.44
CA GLU A 211 -0.29 -31.10 5.16
C GLU A 211 -1.77 -31.45 5.06
N ASP A 212 -2.16 -32.66 5.49
CA ASP A 212 -3.56 -33.11 5.45
C ASP A 212 -4.48 -32.26 6.35
N PHE A 213 -3.98 -31.83 7.50
CA PHE A 213 -4.72 -30.94 8.40
C PHE A 213 -4.96 -29.57 7.74
N GLU A 214 -3.91 -28.99 7.20
CA GLU A 214 -4.00 -27.70 6.52
C GLU A 214 -4.84 -27.76 5.24
N GLN A 215 -4.77 -28.84 4.45
CA GLN A 215 -5.63 -29.06 3.32
C GLN A 215 -7.12 -29.13 3.72
N LYS A 216 -7.44 -29.81 4.83
CA LYS A 216 -8.82 -29.86 5.36
C LYS A 216 -9.30 -28.48 5.81
N LYS A 217 -8.44 -27.71 6.52
CA LYS A 217 -8.71 -26.32 6.96
C LYS A 217 -8.99 -25.43 5.75
N PHE A 218 -8.12 -25.47 4.73
CA PHE A 218 -8.28 -24.74 3.48
C PHE A 218 -9.56 -25.12 2.73
N LYS A 219 -9.82 -26.42 2.56
CA LYS A 219 -11.03 -26.94 1.88
C LYS A 219 -12.31 -26.48 2.56
N LYS A 220 -12.34 -26.40 3.89
CA LYS A 220 -13.48 -25.88 4.64
C LYS A 220 -13.68 -24.38 4.39
N ALA A 221 -12.61 -23.57 4.47
CA ALA A 221 -12.67 -22.13 4.22
C ALA A 221 -13.07 -21.81 2.77
N SER A 222 -12.42 -22.48 1.80
CA SER A 222 -12.73 -22.36 0.37
C SER A 222 -14.16 -22.81 0.05
N GLY A 223 -14.63 -23.91 0.65
CA GLY A 223 -16.00 -24.38 0.49
C GLY A 223 -17.06 -23.42 1.02
N ASN A 224 -16.78 -22.73 2.13
CA ASN A 224 -17.67 -21.69 2.65
C ASN A 224 -17.73 -20.48 1.70
N LEU A 225 -16.57 -20.05 1.21
CA LEU A 225 -16.47 -18.97 0.22
C LEU A 225 -17.21 -19.33 -1.07
N TYR A 226 -16.99 -20.54 -1.60
CA TYR A 226 -17.69 -21.05 -2.78
C TYR A 226 -19.21 -20.94 -2.65
N LYS A 227 -19.79 -21.41 -1.52
CA LYS A 227 -21.23 -21.33 -1.27
C LYS A 227 -21.76 -19.90 -1.29
N MET A 228 -20.99 -18.95 -0.74
CA MET A 228 -21.37 -17.53 -0.71
C MET A 228 -21.28 -16.90 -2.11
N PHE A 229 -20.23 -17.20 -2.87
CA PHE A 229 -20.12 -16.71 -4.26
C PHE A 229 -21.20 -17.31 -5.16
N VAL A 230 -21.47 -18.62 -5.08
CA VAL A 230 -22.56 -19.24 -5.84
C VAL A 230 -23.90 -18.56 -5.53
N LYS A 231 -24.17 -18.25 -4.26
CA LYS A 231 -25.39 -17.52 -3.88
C LYS A 231 -25.45 -16.10 -4.45
N ALA A 232 -24.31 -15.37 -4.44
CA ALA A 232 -24.22 -14.03 -5.01
C ALA A 232 -24.39 -14.06 -6.54
N GLU A 233 -23.65 -14.94 -7.21
CA GLU A 233 -23.70 -15.09 -8.66
C GLU A 233 -25.08 -15.59 -9.16
N SER A 234 -25.74 -16.48 -8.42
CA SER A 234 -27.09 -16.92 -8.74
C SER A 234 -28.10 -15.76 -8.70
N LEU A 235 -27.92 -14.79 -7.79
CA LEU A 235 -28.75 -13.59 -7.77
C LEU A 235 -28.46 -12.67 -8.96
N ILE A 236 -27.19 -12.52 -9.34
CA ILE A 236 -26.80 -11.74 -10.53
C ILE A 236 -27.30 -12.43 -11.82
N ALA A 237 -27.17 -13.75 -11.88
CA ALA A 237 -27.61 -14.53 -13.04
C ALA A 237 -29.10 -14.33 -13.36
N LEU A 238 -29.95 -14.01 -12.37
CA LEU A 238 -31.36 -13.67 -12.60
C LEU A 238 -31.53 -12.35 -13.38
N ASN A 239 -30.52 -11.48 -13.40
CA ASN A 239 -30.61 -10.19 -14.07
C ASN A 239 -30.90 -10.35 -15.59
N SER A 240 -30.14 -11.21 -16.27
CA SER A 240 -30.28 -11.41 -17.73
C SER A 240 -31.63 -12.03 -18.13
N PRO A 241 -32.11 -13.14 -17.55
CA PRO A 241 -33.42 -13.70 -17.87
C PRO A 241 -34.58 -12.73 -17.61
N VAL A 242 -34.57 -12.03 -16.46
CA VAL A 242 -35.63 -11.06 -16.13
C VAL A 242 -35.64 -9.93 -17.15
N MET A 243 -34.47 -9.41 -17.50
CA MET A 243 -34.34 -8.35 -18.48
C MET A 243 -34.84 -8.81 -19.86
N MET A 244 -34.41 -9.99 -20.34
CA MET A 244 -34.87 -10.55 -21.60
C MET A 244 -36.37 -10.76 -21.62
N PHE A 245 -36.94 -11.28 -20.54
CA PHE A 245 -38.38 -11.44 -20.42
C PHE A 245 -39.14 -10.10 -20.57
N VAL A 246 -38.69 -9.05 -19.88
CA VAL A 246 -39.31 -7.73 -19.96
C VAL A 246 -39.13 -7.11 -21.36
N ILE A 247 -37.92 -7.25 -21.96
CA ILE A 247 -37.64 -6.76 -23.32
C ILE A 247 -38.60 -7.42 -24.33
N TYR A 248 -38.64 -8.76 -24.35
CA TYR A 248 -39.47 -9.48 -25.32
C TYR A 248 -40.97 -9.22 -25.08
N SER A 249 -41.42 -9.15 -23.83
CA SER A 249 -42.80 -8.77 -23.50
C SER A 249 -43.13 -7.37 -24.00
N CYS A 250 -42.21 -6.41 -23.81
CA CYS A 250 -42.39 -5.05 -24.31
C CYS A 250 -42.41 -5.02 -25.84
N ILE A 251 -41.50 -5.70 -26.52
CA ILE A 251 -41.43 -5.81 -27.98
C ILE A 251 -42.74 -6.42 -28.52
N MET A 252 -43.25 -7.50 -27.90
CA MET A 252 -44.50 -8.14 -28.30
C MET A 252 -45.68 -7.21 -28.18
N LEU A 253 -45.81 -6.49 -27.07
CA LEU A 253 -46.89 -5.50 -26.86
C LEU A 253 -46.82 -4.35 -27.88
N ILE A 254 -45.60 -3.83 -28.09
CA ILE A 254 -45.36 -2.73 -29.06
C ILE A 254 -45.61 -3.23 -30.50
N SER A 255 -45.25 -4.46 -30.85
CA SER A 255 -45.54 -5.04 -32.15
C SER A 255 -47.05 -5.16 -32.39
N TRP A 256 -47.78 -5.70 -31.41
CA TRP A 256 -49.23 -5.85 -31.52
C TRP A 256 -49.99 -4.55 -31.63
N LEU A 257 -49.69 -3.56 -30.76
CA LEU A 257 -50.31 -2.24 -30.78
C LEU A 257 -49.81 -1.39 -31.95
N GLY A 258 -48.51 -1.50 -32.29
CA GLY A 258 -47.91 -0.82 -33.43
C GLY A 258 -48.52 -1.26 -34.76
N ALA A 259 -48.69 -2.59 -34.95
CA ALA A 259 -49.37 -3.10 -36.12
C ALA A 259 -50.78 -2.58 -36.28
N LYS A 260 -51.57 -2.46 -35.18
CA LYS A 260 -52.90 -1.84 -35.19
C LYS A 260 -52.83 -0.37 -35.60
N ASN A 261 -51.87 0.40 -35.10
CA ASN A 261 -51.71 1.82 -35.43
C ASN A 261 -51.26 2.02 -36.89
N VAL A 262 -50.41 1.12 -37.41
CA VAL A 262 -49.99 1.17 -38.82
C VAL A 262 -51.17 0.87 -39.75
N VAL A 263 -51.98 -0.19 -39.44
CA VAL A 263 -53.19 -0.51 -40.20
C VAL A 263 -54.22 0.63 -40.10
N ALA A 264 -54.33 1.32 -38.97
CA ALA A 264 -55.19 2.47 -38.78
C ALA A 264 -54.65 3.76 -39.45
N GLY A 265 -53.45 3.75 -40.02
CA GLY A 265 -52.83 4.92 -40.66
C GLY A 265 -52.33 6.00 -39.68
N THR A 266 -52.27 5.70 -38.39
CA THR A 266 -51.81 6.65 -37.34
C THR A 266 -50.32 6.54 -37.02
N MET A 267 -49.61 5.60 -37.64
CA MET A 267 -48.18 5.36 -37.49
C MET A 267 -47.63 4.78 -38.78
N THR A 268 -46.37 5.09 -39.12
CA THR A 268 -45.69 4.50 -40.29
C THR A 268 -44.88 3.25 -39.88
N THR A 269 -44.51 2.44 -40.88
CA THR A 269 -43.68 1.23 -40.65
C THR A 269 -42.28 1.59 -40.21
N GLY A 270 -41.69 2.68 -40.74
CA GLY A 270 -40.42 3.20 -40.33
C GLY A 270 -40.42 3.71 -38.87
N GLU A 271 -41.50 4.40 -38.48
CA GLU A 271 -41.68 4.84 -37.10
C GLU A 271 -41.73 3.65 -36.13
N LEU A 272 -42.47 2.59 -36.46
CA LEU A 272 -42.53 1.36 -35.65
C LEU A 272 -41.14 0.69 -35.51
N SER A 273 -40.38 0.64 -36.60
CA SER A 273 -39.00 0.10 -36.59
C SER A 273 -38.05 0.90 -35.68
N SER A 274 -38.18 2.25 -35.70
CA SER A 274 -37.36 3.10 -34.84
C SER A 274 -37.71 2.93 -33.36
N VAL A 275 -38.99 2.77 -33.01
CA VAL A 275 -39.42 2.51 -31.62
C VAL A 275 -38.80 1.21 -31.09
N PHE A 276 -38.75 0.14 -31.87
CA PHE A 276 -38.05 -1.10 -31.42
C PHE A 276 -36.59 -0.85 -31.04
N THR A 277 -35.88 -0.08 -31.88
CA THR A 277 -34.47 0.23 -31.63
C THR A 277 -34.29 1.07 -30.36
N TYR A 278 -35.16 2.08 -30.14
CA TYR A 278 -35.14 2.88 -28.92
C TYR A 278 -35.40 2.06 -27.66
N VAL A 279 -36.36 1.14 -27.70
CA VAL A 279 -36.70 0.24 -26.60
C VAL A 279 -35.50 -0.62 -26.23
N ILE A 280 -34.87 -1.25 -27.22
CA ILE A 280 -33.65 -2.09 -26.99
C ILE A 280 -32.54 -1.25 -26.40
N SER A 281 -32.25 -0.07 -26.96
CA SER A 281 -31.21 0.83 -26.50
C SER A 281 -31.40 1.28 -25.04
N ALA A 282 -32.64 1.64 -24.67
CA ALA A 282 -32.94 2.03 -23.31
C ALA A 282 -32.83 0.86 -22.31
N MET A 283 -33.25 -0.33 -22.68
CA MET A 283 -33.12 -1.53 -21.84
C MET A 283 -31.67 -1.91 -21.61
N MET A 284 -30.83 -1.81 -22.65
CA MET A 284 -29.38 -2.02 -22.54
C MET A 284 -28.73 -0.98 -21.63
N SER A 285 -29.20 0.28 -21.66
CA SER A 285 -28.68 1.32 -20.76
C SER A 285 -28.99 1.06 -19.28
N LEU A 286 -30.14 0.48 -18.96
CA LEU A 286 -30.49 0.04 -17.61
C LEU A 286 -29.55 -1.07 -17.11
N MET A 287 -29.20 -2.00 -17.98
CA MET A 287 -28.21 -3.05 -17.65
C MET A 287 -26.85 -2.42 -17.33
N MET A 288 -26.38 -1.47 -18.14
CA MET A 288 -25.14 -0.72 -17.87
C MET A 288 -25.18 -0.01 -16.53
N LEU A 289 -26.31 0.65 -16.19
CA LEU A 289 -26.49 1.31 -14.90
C LEU A 289 -26.37 0.32 -13.72
N SER A 290 -26.98 -0.85 -13.83
CA SER A 290 -26.87 -1.90 -12.81
C SER A 290 -25.40 -2.32 -12.58
N MET A 291 -24.65 -2.52 -13.67
CA MET A 291 -23.23 -2.90 -13.61
C MET A 291 -22.37 -1.81 -12.96
N ILE A 292 -22.63 -0.53 -13.25
CA ILE A 292 -21.91 0.60 -12.67
C ILE A 292 -22.09 0.63 -11.15
N PHE A 293 -23.30 0.43 -10.64
CA PHE A 293 -23.56 0.41 -9.20
C PHE A 293 -22.73 -0.66 -8.47
N VAL A 294 -22.62 -1.85 -9.05
CA VAL A 294 -21.78 -2.92 -8.48
C VAL A 294 -20.32 -2.49 -8.43
N MET A 295 -19.77 -1.98 -9.55
CA MET A 295 -18.38 -1.56 -9.65
C MET A 295 -18.02 -0.42 -8.70
N ILE A 296 -18.86 0.60 -8.59
CA ILE A 296 -18.66 1.73 -7.66
C ILE A 296 -18.65 1.21 -6.22
N SER A 297 -19.58 0.30 -5.89
CA SER A 297 -19.66 -0.27 -4.55
C SER A 297 -18.40 -1.06 -4.18
N MET A 298 -17.85 -1.87 -5.11
CA MET A 298 -16.60 -2.60 -4.91
C MET A 298 -15.42 -1.64 -4.72
N SER A 299 -15.39 -0.55 -5.47
CA SER A 299 -14.30 0.45 -5.39
C SER A 299 -14.36 1.31 -4.13
N THR A 300 -15.51 1.38 -3.45
CA THR A 300 -15.68 2.18 -2.22
C THR A 300 -14.71 1.74 -1.12
N ALA A 301 -14.45 0.44 -0.98
CA ALA A 301 -13.48 -0.08 -0.01
C ALA A 301 -12.05 0.40 -0.31
N SER A 302 -11.64 0.36 -1.59
CA SER A 302 -10.33 0.85 -2.04
C SER A 302 -10.20 2.37 -1.85
N ILE A 303 -11.25 3.14 -2.14
CA ILE A 303 -11.32 4.59 -1.89
C ILE A 303 -11.11 4.89 -0.41
N ARG A 304 -11.75 4.13 0.48
CA ARG A 304 -11.63 4.31 1.93
C ARG A 304 -10.20 4.05 2.39
N ARG A 305 -9.58 2.93 2.00
CA ARG A 305 -8.21 2.58 2.37
C ARG A 305 -7.18 3.61 1.89
N ILE A 306 -7.33 4.11 0.65
CA ILE A 306 -6.49 5.20 0.14
C ILE A 306 -6.72 6.50 0.91
N SER A 307 -7.97 6.83 1.23
CA SER A 307 -8.31 8.03 2.01
C SER A 307 -7.72 7.99 3.42
N GLU A 308 -7.62 6.81 4.03
CA GLU A 308 -6.95 6.62 5.33
C GLU A 308 -5.48 7.04 5.25
N ILE A 309 -4.73 6.60 4.20
CA ILE A 309 -3.33 7.02 4.01
C ILE A 309 -3.23 8.54 3.81
N LEU A 310 -4.01 9.09 2.89
CA LEU A 310 -3.88 10.52 2.56
C LEU A 310 -4.25 11.45 3.71
N LYS A 311 -5.09 11.00 4.64
CA LYS A 311 -5.51 11.75 5.83
C LYS A 311 -4.62 11.55 7.04
N GLU A 312 -3.87 10.46 7.08
CA GLU A 312 -2.98 10.19 8.20
C GLU A 312 -1.96 11.32 8.35
N THR A 313 -1.81 11.83 9.55
CA THR A 313 -0.83 12.87 9.87
C THR A 313 0.34 12.25 10.62
N PRO A 314 1.58 12.60 10.29
CA PRO A 314 2.72 12.24 11.14
C PRO A 314 2.48 12.77 12.55
N ASP A 315 2.88 12.02 13.55
CA ASP A 315 2.82 12.45 14.96
C ASP A 315 4.10 13.22 15.35
N LEU A 316 5.19 13.02 14.61
CA LEU A 316 6.43 13.75 14.82
C LEU A 316 6.51 14.98 13.90
N HIS A 317 6.77 16.13 14.49
CA HIS A 317 6.95 17.39 13.78
C HIS A 317 8.15 18.17 14.33
N ASN A 318 8.81 18.94 13.48
CA ASN A 318 9.79 19.93 13.91
C ASN A 318 9.09 21.06 14.67
N GLY A 319 9.74 21.60 15.68
CA GLY A 319 9.32 22.84 16.35
C GLY A 319 9.37 24.06 15.41
N GLU A 320 8.92 25.23 15.87
CA GLU A 320 8.91 26.44 15.05
C GLU A 320 10.32 26.92 14.65
N ASN A 321 11.34 26.72 15.50
CA ASN A 321 12.74 27.07 15.24
C ASN A 321 13.67 25.91 15.61
N PRO A 322 13.71 24.83 14.79
CA PRO A 322 14.47 23.63 15.13
C PRO A 322 15.98 23.90 15.09
N ALA A 323 16.69 23.44 16.12
CA ALA A 323 18.14 23.59 16.23
C ALA A 323 18.87 22.72 15.21
N LYS A 324 19.95 23.26 14.62
CA LYS A 324 20.86 22.56 13.70
C LYS A 324 22.30 22.62 14.20
N ASP A 325 22.47 22.71 15.51
CA ASP A 325 23.76 22.74 16.18
C ASP A 325 23.75 21.77 17.36
N MET A 326 24.59 20.75 17.33
CA MET A 326 24.78 19.80 18.41
C MET A 326 26.17 20.01 18.99
N LYS A 327 26.26 20.24 20.30
CA LYS A 327 27.52 20.52 20.98
C LYS A 327 28.45 19.29 20.96
N ASP A 328 27.97 18.17 21.46
CA ASP A 328 28.71 16.93 21.63
C ASP A 328 27.78 15.72 21.54
N GLY A 329 28.28 14.51 21.85
CA GLY A 329 27.53 13.28 21.84
C GLY A 329 26.99 12.84 23.21
N SER A 330 26.88 13.76 24.20
CA SER A 330 26.28 13.41 25.49
C SER A 330 24.79 13.07 25.34
N VAL A 331 24.29 12.14 26.16
CA VAL A 331 22.89 11.70 26.13
C VAL A 331 22.34 11.65 27.54
N ASP A 332 21.24 12.35 27.80
CA ASP A 332 20.56 12.37 29.09
C ASP A 332 19.09 11.92 28.92
N PHE A 333 18.68 11.00 29.76
CA PHE A 333 17.28 10.62 29.94
C PHE A 333 16.81 11.16 31.30
N ASN A 334 15.86 12.06 31.30
CA ASN A 334 15.34 12.71 32.52
C ASN A 334 13.93 12.20 32.83
N ASN A 335 13.80 11.24 33.72
CA ASN A 335 12.54 10.63 34.17
C ASN A 335 11.66 10.15 33.01
N VAL A 336 12.23 9.46 32.03
CA VAL A 336 11.56 9.09 30.77
C VAL A 336 10.64 7.90 30.98
N SER A 337 9.36 8.07 30.58
CA SER A 337 8.37 6.99 30.43
C SER A 337 7.87 6.95 29.00
N PHE A 338 7.69 5.73 28.45
CA PHE A 338 7.35 5.55 27.06
C PHE A 338 6.46 4.34 26.80
N SER A 339 5.47 4.50 25.91
CA SER A 339 4.65 3.43 25.35
C SER A 339 4.42 3.60 23.84
N TYR A 340 4.35 2.50 23.08
CA TYR A 340 4.03 2.55 21.64
C TYR A 340 2.59 2.94 21.33
N LYS A 341 1.70 2.84 22.32
CA LYS A 341 0.29 3.23 22.22
C LYS A 341 -0.01 4.23 23.32
N HIS A 342 0.09 5.51 23.02
CA HIS A 342 -0.23 6.57 23.96
C HIS A 342 -1.59 6.33 24.63
N GLY A 343 -1.64 6.42 25.94
CA GLY A 343 -2.86 6.21 26.73
C GLY A 343 -3.31 4.77 26.93
N SER A 344 -2.55 3.75 26.48
CA SER A 344 -2.92 2.33 26.68
C SER A 344 -2.67 1.78 28.08
N GLY A 345 -2.03 2.56 28.95
CA GLY A 345 -1.71 2.19 30.33
C GLY A 345 -0.56 1.18 30.49
N LYS A 346 -0.03 0.59 29.42
CA LYS A 346 1.11 -0.33 29.48
C LYS A 346 2.38 0.38 29.02
N MET A 347 3.18 0.86 29.99
CA MET A 347 4.49 1.43 29.71
C MET A 347 5.49 0.37 29.29
N VAL A 348 6.31 0.66 28.29
CA VAL A 348 7.45 -0.14 27.84
C VAL A 348 8.72 0.27 28.58
N LEU A 349 8.87 1.58 28.80
CA LEU A 349 9.90 2.15 29.65
C LEU A 349 9.22 2.97 30.75
N ASN A 350 9.76 2.92 31.96
CA ASN A 350 9.13 3.53 33.11
C ASN A 350 10.18 4.21 34.00
N ASN A 351 10.10 5.53 34.08
CA ASN A 351 10.96 6.38 34.90
C ASN A 351 12.46 6.10 34.70
N ILE A 352 12.91 6.19 33.45
CA ILE A 352 14.33 6.02 33.10
C ILE A 352 15.07 7.32 33.37
N ASP A 353 16.10 7.26 34.18
CA ASP A 353 16.98 8.37 34.55
C ASP A 353 18.45 7.96 34.32
N LEU A 354 19.10 8.53 33.31
CA LEU A 354 20.44 8.13 32.85
C LEU A 354 21.22 9.34 32.34
N HIS A 355 22.51 9.43 32.71
CA HIS A 355 23.42 10.46 32.24
C HIS A 355 24.67 9.83 31.61
N ILE A 356 24.83 10.02 30.31
CA ILE A 356 25.92 9.45 29.50
C ILE A 356 26.79 10.60 28.95
N LYS A 357 28.09 10.53 29.19
CA LYS A 357 29.04 11.53 28.72
C LYS A 357 29.39 11.31 27.25
N SER A 358 29.75 12.41 26.57
CA SER A 358 30.24 12.32 25.19
C SER A 358 31.48 11.42 25.07
N GLY A 359 31.47 10.53 24.09
CA GLY A 359 32.56 9.58 23.81
C GLY A 359 32.50 8.27 24.59
N GLU A 360 31.61 8.12 25.59
CA GLU A 360 31.45 6.87 26.33
C GLU A 360 30.90 5.74 25.43
N THR A 361 31.36 4.53 25.69
CA THR A 361 30.79 3.30 25.14
C THR A 361 29.88 2.67 26.18
N ILE A 362 28.58 2.57 25.88
CA ILE A 362 27.55 2.06 26.77
C ILE A 362 27.06 0.71 26.27
N GLY A 363 27.23 -0.32 27.09
CA GLY A 363 26.58 -1.62 26.88
C GLY A 363 25.14 -1.59 27.36
N ILE A 364 24.22 -2.28 26.68
CA ILE A 364 22.84 -2.46 27.14
C ILE A 364 22.48 -3.93 27.15
N ILE A 365 22.17 -4.45 28.35
CA ILE A 365 21.82 -5.86 28.58
C ILE A 365 20.47 -5.95 29.27
N GLY A 366 19.78 -7.07 29.12
CA GLY A 366 18.52 -7.40 29.77
C GLY A 366 17.73 -8.46 29.00
N SER A 367 16.66 -8.94 29.59
CA SER A 367 15.80 -9.97 29.01
C SER A 367 15.16 -9.53 27.69
N THR A 368 14.70 -10.51 26.89
CA THR A 368 13.96 -10.20 25.66
C THR A 368 12.66 -9.46 25.98
N GLY A 369 12.41 -8.35 25.31
CA GLY A 369 11.20 -7.54 25.53
C GLY A 369 11.27 -6.55 26.70
N CYS A 370 12.41 -6.40 27.39
CA CYS A 370 12.57 -5.44 28.51
C CYS A 370 12.69 -3.96 28.07
N GLY A 371 12.67 -3.65 26.75
CA GLY A 371 12.67 -2.27 26.25
C GLY A 371 14.00 -1.74 25.74
N LYS A 372 15.03 -2.56 25.52
CA LYS A 372 16.38 -2.14 25.02
C LYS A 372 16.30 -1.32 23.72
N THR A 373 15.71 -1.90 22.68
CA THR A 373 15.50 -1.22 21.38
C THR A 373 14.65 0.05 21.53
N SER A 374 13.64 0.02 22.41
CA SER A 374 12.79 1.19 22.66
C SER A 374 13.60 2.34 23.26
N LEU A 375 14.51 2.04 24.20
CA LEU A 375 15.37 3.05 24.84
C LEU A 375 16.23 3.79 23.80
N VAL A 376 16.92 3.07 22.94
CA VAL A 376 17.82 3.69 21.94
C VAL A 376 17.07 4.39 20.81
N ASN A 377 15.86 3.94 20.46
CA ASN A 377 15.02 4.59 19.44
C ASN A 377 14.58 6.01 19.85
N LEU A 378 14.52 6.31 21.16
CA LEU A 378 14.21 7.64 21.65
C LEU A 378 15.36 8.64 21.43
N ILE A 379 16.62 8.18 21.40
CA ILE A 379 17.80 9.04 21.18
C ILE A 379 17.76 9.67 19.77
N SER A 380 17.38 8.88 18.76
CA SER A 380 17.26 9.35 17.37
C SER A 380 15.87 9.94 17.05
N ARG A 381 15.03 10.09 18.07
CA ARG A 381 13.64 10.56 17.95
C ARG A 381 12.87 9.83 16.87
N LEU A 382 12.90 8.47 16.88
CA LEU A 382 12.00 7.66 16.06
C LEU A 382 10.58 7.64 16.65
N TYR A 383 10.48 7.87 17.96
CA TYR A 383 9.26 8.07 18.75
C TYR A 383 9.48 9.20 19.74
N ASP A 384 8.43 9.90 20.13
CA ASP A 384 8.46 10.84 21.24
C ASP A 384 8.08 10.14 22.56
N VAL A 385 8.61 10.65 23.67
CA VAL A 385 8.33 10.14 25.01
C VAL A 385 6.93 10.54 25.50
N ASP A 386 6.30 9.72 26.36
CA ASP A 386 5.04 10.07 27.01
C ASP A 386 5.28 11.06 28.17
N GLU A 387 6.32 10.80 28.98
CA GLU A 387 6.71 11.64 30.12
C GLU A 387 8.24 11.81 30.15
N GLY A 388 8.71 12.90 30.72
CA GLY A 388 10.12 13.23 30.80
C GLY A 388 10.69 13.84 29.53
N SER A 389 12.03 13.84 29.40
CA SER A 389 12.73 14.36 28.24
C SER A 389 13.99 13.55 27.94
N VAL A 390 14.33 13.44 26.65
CA VAL A 390 15.62 12.92 26.17
C VAL A 390 16.41 14.06 25.59
N CYS A 391 17.64 14.24 26.05
CA CYS A 391 18.54 15.29 25.57
C CYS A 391 19.76 14.66 24.90
N VAL A 392 20.22 15.26 23.79
CA VAL A 392 21.47 14.89 23.10
C VAL A 392 22.29 16.16 22.92
N GLY A 393 23.57 16.15 23.32
CA GLY A 393 24.43 17.34 23.26
C GLY A 393 23.88 18.50 24.09
N GLY A 394 23.17 18.21 25.18
CA GLY A 394 22.61 19.18 26.12
C GLY A 394 21.31 19.86 25.68
N LYS A 395 20.71 19.47 24.53
CA LYS A 395 19.41 19.97 24.07
C LYS A 395 18.42 18.82 23.95
N GLU A 396 17.15 19.08 24.20
CA GLU A 396 16.09 18.11 24.05
C GLU A 396 15.94 17.67 22.57
N VAL A 397 15.73 16.37 22.32
CA VAL A 397 15.58 15.83 20.95
C VAL A 397 14.42 16.46 20.20
N ARG A 398 13.39 16.94 20.88
CA ARG A 398 12.24 17.65 20.30
C ARG A 398 12.57 19.03 19.75
N ASP A 399 13.64 19.66 20.24
CA ASP A 399 14.07 21.00 19.82
C ASP A 399 14.96 20.96 18.56
N TYR A 400 15.45 19.80 18.17
CA TYR A 400 16.24 19.65 16.96
C TYR A 400 15.39 19.53 15.69
N ASP A 401 15.98 19.98 14.56
CA ASP A 401 15.55 19.52 13.25
C ASP A 401 15.75 18.00 13.15
N MET A 402 14.71 17.26 12.78
CA MET A 402 14.75 15.80 12.79
C MET A 402 15.78 15.21 11.83
N ASP A 403 15.95 15.83 10.66
CA ASP A 403 16.91 15.35 9.68
C ASP A 403 18.33 15.60 10.21
N TYR A 404 18.59 16.79 10.75
CA TYR A 404 19.86 17.09 11.38
C TYR A 404 20.18 16.17 12.58
N LEU A 405 19.20 15.93 13.48
CA LEU A 405 19.39 15.00 14.61
C LEU A 405 19.76 13.60 14.12
N ARG A 406 19.04 13.09 13.12
CA ARG A 406 19.28 11.76 12.56
C ARG A 406 20.56 11.66 11.74
N ASP A 407 21.11 12.77 11.29
CA ASP A 407 22.45 12.81 10.70
C ASP A 407 23.56 12.74 11.76
N GLN A 408 23.30 13.30 12.96
CA GLN A 408 24.25 13.23 14.06
C GLN A 408 24.12 11.95 14.89
N VAL A 409 22.99 11.25 14.84
CA VAL A 409 22.70 10.00 15.54
C VAL A 409 22.50 8.87 14.52
N SER A 410 23.51 8.07 14.29
CA SER A 410 23.41 6.89 13.41
C SER A 410 22.91 5.65 14.13
N VAL A 411 22.02 4.91 13.48
CA VAL A 411 21.45 3.67 14.03
C VAL A 411 21.68 2.51 13.08
N VAL A 412 22.27 1.43 13.57
CA VAL A 412 22.28 0.12 12.91
C VAL A 412 21.17 -0.69 13.54
N LEU A 413 20.10 -0.91 12.79
CA LEU A 413 18.89 -1.59 13.27
C LEU A 413 19.12 -3.10 13.41
N GLN A 414 18.41 -3.75 14.31
CA GLN A 414 18.44 -5.21 14.51
C GLN A 414 18.18 -5.98 13.20
N LYS A 415 17.23 -5.51 12.38
CA LYS A 415 16.97 -6.07 11.05
C LYS A 415 17.76 -5.31 9.99
N ASN A 416 18.91 -5.88 9.64
CA ASN A 416 19.79 -5.32 8.62
C ASN A 416 19.20 -5.47 7.22
N VAL A 417 19.00 -4.35 6.52
CA VAL A 417 18.44 -4.32 5.17
C VAL A 417 19.40 -3.61 4.22
N LEU A 418 19.70 -4.28 3.10
CA LEU A 418 20.43 -3.72 1.99
C LEU A 418 19.48 -3.51 0.81
N PHE A 419 19.74 -2.48 0.02
CA PHE A 419 19.00 -2.17 -1.19
C PHE A 419 19.66 -2.82 -2.40
N SER A 420 18.89 -3.04 -3.46
CA SER A 420 19.44 -3.47 -4.75
C SER A 420 20.34 -2.39 -5.34
N GLY A 421 21.55 -2.77 -5.77
CA GLY A 421 22.57 -1.85 -6.28
C GLY A 421 23.96 -2.37 -5.92
N SER A 422 25.03 -1.64 -6.25
CA SER A 422 26.37 -2.02 -5.87
C SER A 422 26.61 -1.91 -4.35
N ILE A 423 27.70 -2.46 -3.85
CA ILE A 423 28.14 -2.25 -2.47
C ILE A 423 28.36 -0.75 -2.23
N LEU A 424 29.02 -0.04 -3.15
CA LEU A 424 29.21 1.42 -3.05
C LEU A 424 27.89 2.18 -2.97
N ASP A 425 26.89 1.84 -3.79
CA ASP A 425 25.58 2.45 -3.72
C ASP A 425 24.95 2.27 -2.33
N ASN A 426 25.07 1.08 -1.77
CA ASN A 426 24.59 0.77 -0.43
C ASN A 426 25.32 1.55 0.67
N LEU A 427 26.62 1.76 0.55
CA LEU A 427 27.41 2.53 1.49
C LEU A 427 27.07 4.02 1.44
N ARG A 428 26.86 4.58 0.23
CA ARG A 428 26.48 5.99 0.01
C ARG A 428 25.09 6.36 0.55
N TRP A 429 24.29 5.40 0.98
CA TRP A 429 23.12 5.72 1.82
C TRP A 429 23.49 6.37 3.17
N GLY A 430 24.71 6.16 3.66
CA GLY A 430 25.24 6.85 4.84
C GLY A 430 25.63 8.29 4.53
N ASN A 431 26.29 8.51 3.38
CA ASN A 431 26.67 9.83 2.88
C ASN A 431 26.74 9.77 1.34
N GLU A 432 25.81 10.43 0.66
CA GLU A 432 25.70 10.42 -0.81
C GLU A 432 26.92 10.99 -1.53
N ASN A 433 27.68 11.88 -0.85
CA ASN A 433 28.87 12.54 -1.37
C ASN A 433 30.17 11.82 -0.97
N ALA A 434 30.09 10.64 -0.32
CA ALA A 434 31.27 9.88 0.08
C ALA A 434 32.09 9.44 -1.14
N THR A 435 33.39 9.70 -1.07
CA THR A 435 34.34 9.18 -2.06
C THR A 435 34.52 7.67 -1.90
N ASP A 436 35.04 7.00 -2.95
CA ASP A 436 35.34 5.57 -2.87
C ASP A 436 36.32 5.26 -1.75
N ALA A 437 37.32 6.13 -1.54
CA ALA A 437 38.30 6.00 -0.46
C ALA A 437 37.64 6.04 0.92
N GLU A 438 36.70 6.95 1.17
CA GLU A 438 35.95 7.00 2.43
C GLU A 438 35.05 5.77 2.62
N CYS A 439 34.47 5.25 1.54
CA CYS A 439 33.70 4.01 1.58
C CYS A 439 34.57 2.81 1.95
N ILE A 440 35.79 2.73 1.40
CA ILE A 440 36.75 1.68 1.71
C ILE A 440 37.18 1.80 3.18
N GLU A 441 37.57 2.98 3.65
CA GLU A 441 37.96 3.22 5.06
C GLU A 441 36.86 2.80 6.03
N ALA A 442 35.59 3.13 5.71
CA ALA A 442 34.45 2.73 6.53
C ALA A 442 34.26 1.19 6.53
N CYS A 443 34.54 0.52 5.41
CA CYS A 443 34.50 -0.93 5.31
C CYS A 443 35.63 -1.59 6.09
N GLU A 444 36.83 -1.04 6.06
CA GLU A 444 37.96 -1.51 6.89
C GLU A 444 37.63 -1.40 8.39
N ALA A 445 37.07 -0.26 8.81
CA ALA A 445 36.63 -0.06 10.20
C ALA A 445 35.51 -1.03 10.64
N ALA A 446 34.67 -1.48 9.69
CA ALA A 446 33.63 -2.49 9.91
C ALA A 446 34.10 -3.93 9.62
N CYS A 447 35.38 -4.15 9.31
CA CYS A 447 35.97 -5.44 8.85
C CYS A 447 35.18 -6.04 7.66
N ALA A 448 34.60 -5.21 6.80
CA ALA A 448 33.86 -5.65 5.64
C ALA A 448 34.74 -5.84 4.40
N ASP A 449 35.90 -5.19 4.34
CA ASP A 449 36.92 -5.30 3.31
C ASP A 449 37.40 -6.75 3.12
N GLU A 450 37.58 -7.51 4.20
CA GLU A 450 38.04 -8.91 4.18
C GLU A 450 37.20 -9.81 3.25
N PHE A 451 35.89 -9.63 3.19
CA PHE A 451 35.04 -10.42 2.29
C PHE A 451 34.77 -9.74 0.95
N ILE A 452 34.73 -8.38 0.92
CA ILE A 452 34.51 -7.62 -0.32
C ILE A 452 35.64 -7.89 -1.31
N GLU A 453 36.90 -7.91 -0.85
CA GLU A 453 38.07 -8.19 -1.69
C GLU A 453 38.07 -9.62 -2.30
N ARG A 454 37.27 -10.54 -1.76
CA ARG A 454 37.07 -11.89 -2.31
C ARG A 454 36.01 -11.95 -3.40
N PHE A 455 35.18 -10.93 -3.55
CA PHE A 455 34.23 -10.88 -4.64
C PHE A 455 34.90 -10.53 -5.96
N PRO A 456 34.46 -11.12 -7.10
CA PRO A 456 35.06 -10.82 -8.42
C PRO A 456 35.05 -9.35 -8.77
N GLU A 457 33.93 -8.66 -8.46
CA GLU A 457 33.70 -7.24 -8.77
C GLU A 457 33.97 -6.33 -7.56
N LYS A 458 34.50 -6.88 -6.45
CA LYS A 458 34.84 -6.16 -5.22
C LYS A 458 33.71 -5.21 -4.79
N TYR A 459 33.98 -3.92 -4.65
CA TYR A 459 33.02 -2.89 -4.24
C TYR A 459 31.90 -2.62 -5.23
N GLU A 460 32.07 -2.97 -6.51
CA GLU A 460 31.02 -2.89 -7.54
C GLU A 460 30.10 -4.13 -7.54
N THR A 461 30.36 -5.12 -6.68
CA THR A 461 29.51 -6.30 -6.56
C THR A 461 28.06 -5.90 -6.31
N TYR A 462 27.16 -6.42 -7.16
CA TYR A 462 25.73 -6.14 -7.08
C TYR A 462 25.10 -6.87 -5.90
N ILE A 463 24.39 -6.12 -5.08
CA ILE A 463 23.57 -6.64 -3.95
C ILE A 463 22.12 -6.77 -4.43
N GLU A 464 21.54 -7.95 -4.25
CA GLU A 464 20.11 -8.17 -4.54
C GLU A 464 19.21 -7.52 -3.48
N GLN A 465 17.93 -7.34 -3.82
CA GLN A 465 16.94 -6.75 -2.91
C GLN A 465 16.91 -7.47 -1.55
N GLY A 466 17.13 -6.70 -0.48
CA GLY A 466 17.24 -7.24 0.88
C GLY A 466 18.54 -7.97 1.16
N GLY A 467 19.52 -7.95 0.25
CA GLY A 467 20.82 -8.60 0.41
C GLY A 467 20.74 -10.12 0.45
N THR A 468 19.88 -10.73 -0.38
CA THR A 468 19.68 -12.20 -0.39
C THR A 468 20.91 -12.98 -0.81
N ASN A 469 21.81 -12.35 -1.54
CA ASN A 469 23.07 -12.93 -2.04
C ASN A 469 24.29 -12.72 -1.12
N VAL A 470 24.09 -12.17 0.09
CA VAL A 470 25.15 -12.02 1.09
C VAL A 470 24.73 -12.62 2.44
N SER A 471 25.69 -13.10 3.23
CA SER A 471 25.43 -13.71 4.55
C SER A 471 24.93 -12.67 5.57
N GLY A 472 24.32 -13.13 6.67
CA GLY A 472 23.87 -12.27 7.77
C GLY A 472 24.97 -11.39 8.34
N GLY A 473 26.16 -11.96 8.62
CA GLY A 473 27.31 -11.21 9.12
C GLY A 473 27.88 -10.23 8.10
N GLN A 474 27.85 -10.54 6.79
CA GLN A 474 28.25 -9.62 5.73
C GLN A 474 27.28 -8.43 5.66
N LYS A 475 25.96 -8.67 5.73
CA LYS A 475 24.95 -7.59 5.82
C LYS A 475 25.19 -6.66 7.00
N GLN A 476 25.43 -7.23 8.16
CA GLN A 476 25.68 -6.46 9.38
C GLN A 476 26.89 -5.54 9.21
N ARG A 477 28.02 -6.08 8.74
CA ARG A 477 29.24 -5.30 8.52
C ARG A 477 29.05 -4.17 7.49
N LEU A 478 28.31 -4.40 6.40
CA LEU A 478 27.96 -3.35 5.45
C LEU A 478 27.04 -2.28 6.06
N CYS A 479 26.08 -2.67 6.90
CA CYS A 479 25.22 -1.70 7.60
C CYS A 479 26.00 -0.89 8.65
N ILE A 480 26.99 -1.49 9.31
CA ILE A 480 27.91 -0.78 10.21
C ILE A 480 28.76 0.22 9.41
N ALA A 481 29.38 -0.19 8.30
CA ALA A 481 30.15 0.70 7.43
C ALA A 481 29.30 1.88 6.93
N ARG A 482 28.06 1.64 6.51
CA ARG A 482 27.08 2.68 6.15
C ARG A 482 26.85 3.69 7.29
N ALA A 483 26.71 3.22 8.52
CA ALA A 483 26.50 4.07 9.68
C ALA A 483 27.74 4.92 10.02
N LEU A 484 28.94 4.38 9.84
CA LEU A 484 30.20 5.07 10.07
C LEU A 484 30.44 6.21 9.08
N LEU A 485 30.02 6.08 7.82
CA LEU A 485 30.14 7.12 6.78
C LEU A 485 29.42 8.42 7.14
N LYS A 486 28.43 8.38 8.02
CA LYS A 486 27.79 9.60 8.57
C LYS A 486 28.72 10.40 9.50
N LYS A 487 29.80 9.80 10.01
CA LYS A 487 30.69 10.39 11.03
C LYS A 487 29.87 10.94 12.23
N PRO A 488 28.99 10.10 12.83
CA PRO A 488 28.01 10.56 13.80
C PRO A 488 28.63 10.93 15.15
N LYS A 489 27.95 11.79 15.93
CA LYS A 489 28.28 12.05 17.34
C LYS A 489 27.79 10.95 18.27
N VAL A 490 26.71 10.26 17.88
CA VAL A 490 26.16 9.10 18.60
C VAL A 490 25.95 7.94 17.63
N LEU A 491 26.51 6.78 17.94
CA LEU A 491 26.34 5.55 17.17
C LEU A 491 25.57 4.52 18.00
N ILE A 492 24.49 4.01 17.46
CA ILE A 492 23.63 2.99 18.09
C ILE A 492 23.74 1.70 17.29
N LEU A 493 24.08 0.62 17.98
CA LEU A 493 24.19 -0.73 17.45
C LEU A 493 23.14 -1.62 18.14
N ASP A 494 21.99 -1.82 17.51
CA ASP A 494 20.91 -2.64 18.07
C ASP A 494 21.05 -4.10 17.62
N ASP A 495 21.62 -4.93 18.49
CA ASP A 495 21.90 -6.37 18.26
C ASP A 495 22.60 -6.65 16.92
N SER A 496 23.42 -5.68 16.50
CA SER A 496 23.96 -5.61 15.13
C SER A 496 25.27 -6.40 14.95
N THR A 497 25.71 -7.13 15.97
CA THR A 497 26.85 -8.04 15.89
C THR A 497 26.49 -9.50 16.18
N SER A 498 25.20 -9.80 16.40
CA SER A 498 24.73 -11.14 16.76
C SER A 498 24.96 -12.23 15.69
N ALA A 499 25.04 -11.85 14.42
CA ALA A 499 25.36 -12.77 13.31
C ALA A 499 26.83 -12.70 12.88
N VAL A 500 27.67 -11.95 13.61
CA VAL A 500 29.13 -11.87 13.42
C VAL A 500 29.79 -12.77 14.45
N ASP A 501 30.85 -13.44 14.07
CA ASP A 501 31.63 -14.24 14.99
C ASP A 501 32.32 -13.38 16.06
N THR A 502 32.62 -13.96 17.20
CA THR A 502 33.17 -13.26 18.38
C THR A 502 34.51 -12.57 18.09
N ALA A 503 35.35 -13.17 17.26
CA ALA A 503 36.68 -12.62 16.92
C ALA A 503 36.51 -11.37 16.03
N THR A 504 35.61 -11.42 15.05
CA THR A 504 35.30 -10.26 14.18
C THR A 504 34.58 -9.16 14.96
N ASP A 505 33.67 -9.49 15.89
CA ASP A 505 33.03 -8.49 16.76
C ASP A 505 34.04 -7.73 17.63
N ALA A 506 35.01 -8.45 18.21
CA ALA A 506 36.13 -7.85 18.96
C ALA A 506 36.99 -6.91 18.08
N LYS A 507 37.29 -7.29 16.83
CA LYS A 507 38.02 -6.45 15.87
C LYS A 507 37.24 -5.17 15.54
N ILE A 508 35.93 -5.27 15.28
CA ILE A 508 35.07 -4.14 15.00
C ILE A 508 35.04 -3.15 16.18
N ARG A 509 34.92 -3.66 17.41
CA ARG A 509 34.97 -2.82 18.63
C ARG A 509 36.33 -2.13 18.81
N ALA A 510 37.41 -2.84 18.57
CA ALA A 510 38.75 -2.26 18.62
C ALA A 510 38.95 -1.19 17.51
N ALA A 511 38.40 -1.42 16.32
CA ALA A 511 38.42 -0.42 15.25
C ALA A 511 37.63 0.84 15.62
N PHE A 512 36.47 0.73 16.29
CA PHE A 512 35.71 1.87 16.77
C PHE A 512 36.46 2.75 17.78
N ALA A 513 37.21 2.13 18.69
CA ALA A 513 38.02 2.87 19.65
C ALA A 513 39.08 3.73 18.94
N LYS A 514 39.57 3.26 17.78
CA LYS A 514 40.63 3.94 17.00
C LYS A 514 40.04 4.93 15.99
N SER A 515 39.00 4.55 15.25
CA SER A 515 38.48 5.35 14.12
C SER A 515 37.48 6.41 14.56
N ILE A 516 36.72 6.19 15.65
CA ILE A 516 35.68 7.11 16.14
C ILE A 516 35.74 7.32 17.67
N PRO A 517 36.90 7.76 18.21
CA PRO A 517 37.11 7.85 19.67
C PRO A 517 36.19 8.84 20.36
N GLY A 518 35.77 9.90 19.67
CA GLY A 518 34.88 10.96 20.23
C GLY A 518 33.39 10.67 20.09
N THR A 519 33.00 9.59 19.41
CA THR A 519 31.61 9.19 19.22
C THR A 519 31.09 8.42 20.41
N THR A 520 29.94 8.80 20.96
CA THR A 520 29.24 8.03 21.98
C THR A 520 28.61 6.80 21.36
N LYS A 521 28.82 5.64 21.95
CA LYS A 521 28.39 4.36 21.37
C LYS A 521 27.41 3.65 22.31
N PHE A 522 26.27 3.24 21.78
CA PHE A 522 25.32 2.38 22.47
C PHE A 522 25.33 1.00 21.79
N ILE A 523 25.68 -0.04 22.54
CA ILE A 523 25.75 -1.41 22.04
C ILE A 523 24.73 -2.27 22.76
N ILE A 524 23.63 -2.59 22.10
CA ILE A 524 22.69 -3.59 22.60
C ILE A 524 23.22 -4.96 22.19
N ALA A 525 23.45 -5.82 23.17
CA ALA A 525 23.90 -7.18 22.91
C ALA A 525 23.13 -8.19 23.78
N GLN A 526 23.10 -9.42 23.31
CA GLN A 526 22.61 -10.57 24.06
C GLN A 526 23.76 -11.29 24.78
N ARG A 527 25.00 -11.13 24.26
CA ARG A 527 26.20 -11.73 24.85
C ARG A 527 26.93 -10.69 25.70
N ILE A 528 27.30 -11.07 26.91
CA ILE A 528 28.10 -10.20 27.80
C ILE A 528 29.48 -9.91 27.19
N SER A 529 30.09 -10.88 26.51
CA SER A 529 31.40 -10.70 25.82
C SER A 529 31.40 -9.52 24.83
N SER A 530 30.24 -9.12 24.29
CA SER A 530 30.15 -7.98 23.37
C SER A 530 30.09 -6.61 24.10
N VAL A 531 29.82 -6.57 25.41
CA VAL A 531 29.67 -5.32 26.16
C VAL A 531 30.52 -5.24 27.43
N GLN A 532 31.25 -6.30 27.81
CA GLN A 532 32.10 -6.32 29.03
C GLN A 532 33.18 -5.25 29.04
N ASP A 533 33.68 -4.87 27.84
CA ASP A 533 34.72 -3.85 27.67
C ASP A 533 34.13 -2.44 27.54
N ALA A 534 32.80 -2.26 27.69
CA ALA A 534 32.16 -0.95 27.67
C ALA A 534 32.51 -0.13 28.93
N ASP A 535 32.54 1.19 28.81
CA ASP A 535 32.84 2.08 29.96
C ASP A 535 31.80 1.89 31.06
N ARG A 536 30.53 1.74 30.70
CA ARG A 536 29.42 1.42 31.60
C ARG A 536 28.38 0.55 30.91
N ILE A 537 27.65 -0.21 31.70
CA ILE A 537 26.62 -1.13 31.21
C ILE A 537 25.27 -0.81 31.87
N ILE A 538 24.25 -0.64 31.08
CA ILE A 538 22.86 -0.50 31.53
C ILE A 538 22.24 -1.90 31.59
N VAL A 539 21.80 -2.30 32.79
CA VAL A 539 21.00 -3.51 33.00
C VAL A 539 19.52 -3.10 33.01
N LEU A 540 18.79 -3.50 31.98
CA LEU A 540 17.37 -3.19 31.85
C LEU A 540 16.51 -4.39 32.23
N ASP A 541 15.56 -4.20 33.14
CA ASP A 541 14.61 -5.22 33.52
C ASP A 541 13.20 -4.62 33.67
N GLY A 542 12.19 -5.28 33.08
CA GLY A 542 10.80 -4.86 33.15
C GLY A 542 10.54 -3.38 32.76
N GLY A 543 11.36 -2.84 31.84
CA GLY A 543 11.27 -1.44 31.40
C GLY A 543 11.88 -0.42 32.37
N ARG A 544 12.69 -0.85 33.35
CA ARG A 544 13.39 0.01 34.31
C ARG A 544 14.89 -0.26 34.31
N VAL A 545 15.66 0.75 34.66
CA VAL A 545 17.11 0.58 34.89
C VAL A 545 17.29 -0.12 36.24
N ASN A 546 17.79 -1.34 36.19
CA ASN A 546 18.11 -2.13 37.38
C ASN A 546 19.56 -1.93 37.86
N GLY A 547 20.47 -1.57 36.93
CA GLY A 547 21.85 -1.26 37.24
C GLY A 547 22.52 -0.44 36.14
N PHE A 548 23.48 0.43 36.50
CA PHE A 548 24.24 1.24 35.57
C PHE A 548 25.63 1.53 36.14
N ASP A 549 26.59 0.66 35.85
CA ASP A 549 27.99 0.78 36.32
C ASP A 549 28.95 -0.02 35.38
N THR A 550 30.21 -0.14 35.74
CA THR A 550 31.20 -0.97 35.05
C THR A 550 30.89 -2.45 35.18
N HIS A 551 31.47 -3.28 34.29
CA HIS A 551 31.33 -4.73 34.30
C HIS A 551 31.64 -5.33 35.69
N GLU A 552 32.81 -4.99 36.27
CA GLU A 552 33.30 -5.55 37.53
C GLU A 552 32.29 -5.26 38.67
N LYS A 553 31.85 -4.01 38.80
CA LYS A 553 30.91 -3.64 39.84
C LYS A 553 29.55 -4.31 39.67
N LEU A 554 29.04 -4.42 38.43
CA LEU A 554 27.78 -5.09 38.18
C LEU A 554 27.79 -6.58 38.49
N VAL A 555 28.92 -7.25 38.25
CA VAL A 555 29.10 -8.66 38.66
C VAL A 555 29.03 -8.81 40.20
N GLU A 556 29.58 -7.82 40.94
CA GLU A 556 29.55 -7.85 42.41
C GLU A 556 28.18 -7.45 42.99
N THR A 557 27.56 -6.42 42.44
CA THR A 557 26.40 -5.74 43.07
C THR A 557 25.04 -6.05 42.48
N ASN A 558 24.98 -6.48 41.21
CA ASN A 558 23.73 -6.68 40.48
C ASN A 558 23.43 -8.16 40.27
N GLU A 559 22.39 -8.65 40.88
CA GLU A 559 22.00 -10.08 40.85
C GLU A 559 21.60 -10.51 39.42
N ILE A 560 20.80 -9.72 38.70
CA ILE A 560 20.36 -10.03 37.34
C ILE A 560 21.56 -10.11 36.39
N TYR A 561 22.46 -9.15 36.48
CA TYR A 561 23.68 -9.15 35.63
C TYR A 561 24.57 -10.34 35.93
N ARG A 562 24.73 -10.68 37.20
CA ARG A 562 25.51 -11.83 37.64
C ARG A 562 24.94 -13.14 37.14
N GLU A 563 23.63 -13.34 37.25
CA GLU A 563 22.96 -14.54 36.73
C GLU A 563 23.15 -14.70 35.21
N ILE A 564 23.00 -13.61 34.43
CA ILE A 564 23.28 -13.64 32.99
C ILE A 564 24.73 -13.98 32.72
N TYR A 565 25.69 -13.37 33.44
CA TYR A 565 27.11 -13.62 33.30
C TYR A 565 27.47 -15.07 33.62
N GLU A 566 27.02 -15.57 34.78
CA GLU A 566 27.32 -16.95 35.18
C GLU A 566 26.69 -17.98 34.23
N SER A 567 25.47 -17.70 33.73
CA SER A 567 24.83 -18.60 32.77
C SER A 567 25.61 -18.71 31.44
N GLN A 568 26.25 -17.62 31.01
CA GLN A 568 27.05 -17.61 29.79
C GLN A 568 28.46 -18.18 30.00
N VAL A 569 29.06 -17.95 31.16
CA VAL A 569 30.41 -18.49 31.50
C VAL A 569 30.34 -19.97 31.89
N LYS A 570 29.32 -20.38 32.71
CA LYS A 570 29.17 -21.78 33.16
C LYS A 570 28.49 -22.68 32.13
N GLY A 571 27.72 -22.11 31.19
CA GLY A 571 27.04 -22.86 30.13
C GLY A 571 27.96 -23.39 29.02
N GLY A 572 29.27 -23.39 29.28
CA GLY A 572 30.29 -23.93 28.39
C GLY A 572 30.39 -23.11 27.10
N GLY A 573 31.03 -22.02 27.22
CA GLY A 573 31.73 -21.26 26.22
C GLY A 573 31.28 -21.35 24.77
N ASP A 574 31.43 -20.30 24.11
CA ASP A 574 31.39 -20.24 22.64
C ASP A 574 31.90 -21.57 22.03
N PHE A 575 30.99 -22.30 21.35
CA PHE A 575 31.37 -23.51 20.59
C PHE A 575 32.43 -23.22 19.53
N ASP A 576 32.73 -21.95 19.24
CA ASP A 576 33.71 -21.51 18.25
C ASP A 576 35.18 -21.57 18.74
N VAL A 577 35.43 -21.70 20.05
CA VAL A 577 36.80 -21.78 20.59
C VAL A 577 37.35 -23.22 20.59
N GLN A 578 36.48 -24.23 20.51
CA GLN A 578 36.94 -25.64 20.48
C GLN A 578 37.37 -26.14 19.11
N SER A 579 37.08 -25.45 18.00
CA SER A 579 37.52 -25.85 16.66
C SER A 579 38.94 -25.39 16.30
N ALA A 580 39.50 -24.40 16.98
CA ALA A 580 40.85 -23.90 16.72
C ALA A 580 41.97 -24.69 17.44
N GLY A 581 41.65 -25.59 18.36
CA GLY A 581 42.61 -26.37 19.13
C GLY A 581 42.81 -27.82 18.67
N GLN A 582 42.15 -28.29 17.62
CA GLN A 582 42.24 -29.67 17.12
C GLN A 582 42.90 -29.83 15.75
N GLU A 583 43.43 -28.76 15.15
CA GLU A 583 44.22 -28.85 13.90
C GLU A 583 45.76 -28.83 14.13
N GLU A 584 46.25 -28.87 15.39
CA GLU A 584 47.67 -29.03 15.71
C GLU A 584 47.91 -30.23 16.66
N ALA A 585 47.42 -31.42 16.30
CA ALA A 585 47.94 -32.66 16.92
C ALA A 585 47.90 -33.82 15.92
#